data_99034d5c05d82e87c1d00702d2606153
#
_entry.id   99034d5c05d82e87c1d00702d2606153
#
_cell.length_a   1.000
_cell.length_b   1.000
_cell.length_c   1.000
_cell.angle_alpha   90.00
_cell.angle_beta   90.00
_cell.angle_gamma   90.00
#
_symmetry.space_group_name_H-M   'P 1'
#
loop_
_entity.id
_entity.type
_entity.pdbx_description
1 polymer ?
#
loop_
_entity_poly.entity_id
_entity_poly.type
_entity_poly.pdbx_seq_one_letter_code
_entity_poly.pdbx_strand_id
1 'polypeptide(L)'
;MTIDLSKLETINIGIVGHIDHGKTTLLQQLSGKWADTHSQELKRGITIKLGYADAIIREEKGAYTIDQKSKGKPIRYITYIDAPGHEMLMATMLSGAAIIDAAILLVAANEGIKPQTREHLVALQAKNIKNIIIAQNKIDLVTKEQALENYQQIKNFVKGTIAENAPIIPISAQQGVNLNKLLEELCKLPIKKVNKNDEPIFLIARSFDINKPGTKISELHGGVLGGILKQGSLKIGDTIEIKPGYSQKKHNEFVYKPITSKITSIYKGIIEVKEATPGGSLAIETELDPSLTKADALSGGIASSEGKLPEITSTINLKYKLFPKAIGDNNNLEIKPLAQGELLMLSINTSITVGQVSKISKDNLEMSLKIPIVPLKDDSIGIAKNFNGHWRLIGFGKIE
;
A
#
# COMPACT_ATOMS: atom_id res chain seq x y z
N MET A 1 12.60 19.12 21.49
CA MET A 1 11.70 18.21 22.24
C MET A 1 11.51 16.98 21.39
N THR A 2 11.88 15.82 21.89
CA THR A 2 11.63 14.53 21.22
C THR A 2 10.12 14.28 21.29
N ILE A 3 9.48 14.13 20.12
CA ILE A 3 8.03 13.87 20.05
C ILE A 3 7.81 12.41 20.39
N ASP A 4 6.95 12.16 21.38
CA ASP A 4 6.54 10.81 21.73
C ASP A 4 5.47 10.32 20.72
N LEU A 5 5.91 9.55 19.72
CA LEU A 5 5.02 9.02 18.67
C LEU A 5 3.96 8.06 19.21
N SER A 6 4.17 7.46 20.39
CA SER A 6 3.20 6.53 20.99
C SER A 6 1.88 7.20 21.37
N LYS A 7 1.89 8.53 21.54
CA LYS A 7 0.73 9.35 21.91
C LYS A 7 0.01 9.96 20.72
N LEU A 8 0.58 9.84 19.51
CA LEU A 8 -0.04 10.40 18.32
C LEU A 8 -0.92 9.36 17.61
N GLU A 9 -2.08 9.81 17.19
CA GLU A 9 -2.88 9.03 16.25
C GLU A 9 -2.10 8.85 14.96
N THR A 10 -2.07 7.64 14.44
CA THR A 10 -1.30 7.29 13.25
C THR A 10 -2.20 6.70 12.18
N ILE A 11 -1.95 7.07 10.92
CA ILE A 11 -2.71 6.61 9.76
C ILE A 11 -1.79 6.45 8.54
N ASN A 12 -2.06 5.43 7.73
CA ASN A 12 -1.38 5.17 6.46
C ASN A 12 -2.25 5.69 5.32
N ILE A 13 -1.73 6.61 4.52
CA ILE A 13 -2.44 7.27 3.43
C ILE A 13 -1.81 6.89 2.09
N GLY A 14 -2.58 6.21 1.23
CA GLY A 14 -2.19 5.96 -0.15
C GLY A 14 -2.38 7.21 -1.02
N ILE A 15 -1.38 7.57 -1.82
CA ILE A 15 -1.52 8.60 -2.85
C ILE A 15 -1.69 7.88 -4.19
N VAL A 16 -2.86 8.01 -4.80
CA VAL A 16 -3.25 7.28 -6.01
C VAL A 16 -3.79 8.23 -7.08
N GLY A 17 -3.76 7.82 -8.33
CA GLY A 17 -4.20 8.65 -9.46
C GLY A 17 -3.36 8.38 -10.70
N HIS A 18 -3.71 9.00 -11.81
CA HIS A 18 -3.02 8.81 -13.09
C HIS A 18 -1.56 9.28 -13.05
N ILE A 19 -0.73 8.80 -14.00
CA ILE A 19 0.61 9.34 -14.24
C ILE A 19 0.49 10.83 -14.52
N ASP A 20 1.49 11.60 -14.12
CA ASP A 20 1.59 13.05 -14.31
C ASP A 20 0.50 13.88 -13.62
N HIS A 21 -0.45 13.30 -12.87
CA HIS A 21 -1.41 14.05 -12.07
C HIS A 21 -0.78 14.73 -10.84
N GLY A 22 0.51 14.49 -10.56
CA GLY A 22 1.29 15.18 -9.52
C GLY A 22 1.34 14.45 -8.19
N LYS A 23 1.26 13.11 -8.17
CA LYS A 23 1.33 12.29 -6.94
C LYS A 23 2.63 12.52 -6.16
N THR A 24 3.78 12.35 -6.82
CA THR A 24 5.10 12.51 -6.20
C THR A 24 5.35 13.96 -5.77
N THR A 25 4.87 14.95 -6.55
CA THR A 25 4.94 16.37 -6.16
C THR A 25 4.11 16.64 -4.91
N LEU A 26 2.88 16.09 -4.85
CA LEU A 26 2.05 16.23 -3.65
C LEU A 26 2.70 15.56 -2.45
N LEU A 27 3.26 14.37 -2.62
CA LEU A 27 3.98 13.66 -1.55
C LEU A 27 5.14 14.48 -1.01
N GLN A 28 5.94 15.09 -1.88
CA GLN A 28 7.03 15.99 -1.48
C GLN A 28 6.51 17.17 -0.66
N GLN A 29 5.43 17.78 -1.10
CA GLN A 29 4.81 18.91 -0.39
C GLN A 29 4.22 18.51 0.98
N LEU A 30 3.68 17.30 1.09
CA LEU A 30 3.06 16.80 2.33
C LEU A 30 4.06 16.17 3.31
N SER A 31 5.29 15.85 2.89
CA SER A 31 6.28 15.18 3.74
C SER A 31 7.61 15.92 3.85
N GLY A 32 7.87 16.84 2.95
CA GLY A 32 9.18 17.50 2.82
C GLY A 32 10.27 16.57 2.26
N LYS A 33 9.90 15.36 1.79
CA LYS A 33 10.83 14.34 1.26
C LYS A 33 10.47 13.97 -0.17
N TRP A 34 11.48 13.75 -0.99
CA TRP A 34 11.34 13.18 -2.32
C TRP A 34 11.35 11.65 -2.21
N ALA A 35 10.30 10.97 -2.65
CA ALA A 35 10.15 9.52 -2.50
C ALA A 35 10.84 8.72 -3.62
N ASP A 36 10.98 9.29 -4.82
CA ASP A 36 11.62 8.63 -5.97
C ASP A 36 13.15 8.64 -5.79
N THR A 37 13.68 7.67 -5.06
CA THR A 37 15.13 7.55 -4.78
C THR A 37 15.79 6.42 -5.59
N HIS A 38 15.00 5.58 -6.25
CA HIS A 38 15.53 4.45 -7.00
C HIS A 38 16.08 4.90 -8.37
N SER A 39 17.29 4.42 -8.73
CA SER A 39 17.98 4.86 -9.96
C SER A 39 17.17 4.63 -11.26
N GLN A 40 16.30 3.63 -11.31
CA GLN A 40 15.43 3.39 -12.46
C GLN A 40 14.21 4.31 -12.48
N GLU A 41 13.71 4.72 -11.32
CA GLU A 41 12.64 5.71 -11.17
C GLU A 41 13.10 7.07 -11.66
N LEU A 42 14.29 7.51 -11.22
CA LEU A 42 14.92 8.75 -11.66
C LEU A 42 15.18 8.79 -13.18
N LYS A 43 15.57 7.64 -13.78
CA LYS A 43 15.83 7.56 -15.23
C LYS A 43 14.55 7.58 -16.07
N ARG A 44 13.45 7.03 -15.56
CA ARG A 44 12.19 6.88 -16.30
C ARG A 44 11.15 7.93 -15.94
N GLY A 45 11.36 8.68 -14.86
CA GLY A 45 10.41 9.67 -14.35
C GLY A 45 9.08 9.07 -13.86
N ILE A 46 9.09 7.79 -13.44
CA ILE A 46 7.90 7.09 -12.94
C ILE A 46 8.23 6.32 -11.67
N THR A 47 7.30 6.29 -10.72
CA THR A 47 7.38 5.45 -9.52
C THR A 47 7.18 3.97 -9.89
N ILE A 48 8.14 3.12 -9.54
CA ILE A 48 8.12 1.67 -9.85
C ILE A 48 7.80 0.85 -8.60
N LYS A 49 8.41 1.19 -7.46
CA LYS A 49 8.18 0.55 -6.16
C LYS A 49 7.33 1.45 -5.29
N LEU A 50 6.74 0.88 -4.22
CA LEU A 50 6.05 1.69 -3.22
C LEU A 50 7.03 2.65 -2.56
N GLY A 51 6.78 3.94 -2.70
CA GLY A 51 7.49 5.00 -1.99
C GLY A 51 6.86 5.25 -0.61
N TYR A 52 7.69 5.55 0.39
CA TYR A 52 7.21 5.85 1.74
C TYR A 52 7.76 7.19 2.21
N ALA A 53 6.88 8.01 2.75
CA ALA A 53 7.28 9.26 3.38
C ALA A 53 6.41 9.55 4.60
N ASP A 54 7.04 10.02 5.68
CA ASP A 54 6.35 10.27 6.94
C ASP A 54 6.29 11.77 7.22
N ALA A 55 5.18 12.20 7.81
CA ALA A 55 5.00 13.55 8.28
C ALA A 55 4.23 13.60 9.61
N ILE A 56 4.47 14.64 10.38
CA ILE A 56 3.69 14.98 11.57
C ILE A 56 2.90 16.24 11.26
N ILE A 57 1.59 16.11 11.25
CA ILE A 57 0.71 17.29 11.15
C ILE A 57 0.64 17.95 12.52
N ARG A 58 0.85 19.26 12.52
CA ARG A 58 0.75 20.15 13.68
C ARG A 58 -0.38 21.14 13.47
N GLU A 59 -1.02 21.51 14.56
CA GLU A 59 -1.99 22.60 14.59
C GLU A 59 -1.39 23.79 15.30
N GLU A 60 -1.40 24.93 14.66
CA GLU A 60 -0.98 26.20 15.21
C GLU A 60 -2.03 27.27 14.89
N LYS A 61 -2.69 27.82 15.94
CA LYS A 61 -3.72 28.87 15.81
C LYS A 61 -4.85 28.54 14.82
N GLY A 62 -5.29 27.28 14.79
CA GLY A 62 -6.35 26.79 13.89
C GLY A 62 -5.90 26.49 12.45
N ALA A 63 -4.61 26.63 12.14
CA ALA A 63 -4.04 26.21 10.86
C ALA A 63 -3.25 24.91 11.00
N TYR A 64 -3.31 24.07 9.97
CA TYR A 64 -2.58 22.80 9.93
C TYR A 64 -1.32 22.93 9.08
N THR A 65 -0.21 22.40 9.56
CA THR A 65 1.09 22.43 8.89
C THR A 65 1.90 21.19 9.16
N ILE A 66 2.82 20.87 8.25
CA ILE A 66 3.84 19.83 8.42
C ILE A 66 5.22 20.42 8.77
N ASP A 67 5.33 21.75 8.88
CA ASP A 67 6.60 22.38 9.20
C ASP A 67 7.14 21.89 10.55
N GLN A 68 8.27 21.21 10.51
CA GLN A 68 8.94 20.69 11.71
C GLN A 68 9.40 21.80 12.67
N LYS A 69 9.58 23.04 12.16
CA LYS A 69 9.96 24.21 12.96
C LYS A 69 8.77 24.88 13.65
N SER A 70 7.53 24.54 13.24
CA SER A 70 6.31 25.06 13.87
C SER A 70 6.27 24.68 15.35
N LYS A 71 5.87 25.63 16.19
CA LYS A 71 5.60 25.43 17.62
C LYS A 71 4.22 24.83 17.88
N GLY A 72 3.45 24.57 16.83
CA GLY A 72 2.12 23.97 16.88
C GLY A 72 2.10 22.63 17.58
N LYS A 73 0.94 22.29 18.18
CA LYS A 73 0.71 21.00 18.82
C LYS A 73 0.74 19.89 17.75
N PRO A 74 1.56 18.83 17.91
CA PRO A 74 1.47 17.66 17.04
C PRO A 74 0.11 16.97 17.25
N ILE A 75 -0.60 16.75 16.13
CA ILE A 75 -1.95 16.17 16.13
C ILE A 75 -1.92 14.74 15.62
N ARG A 76 -1.24 14.51 14.48
CA ARG A 76 -1.29 13.22 13.79
C ARG A 76 0.04 12.88 13.14
N TYR A 77 0.41 11.62 13.22
CA TYR A 77 1.51 11.05 12.43
C TYR A 77 0.93 10.36 11.19
N ILE A 78 1.41 10.73 10.03
CA ILE A 78 0.96 10.15 8.76
C ILE A 78 2.13 9.49 8.06
N THR A 79 1.94 8.26 7.61
CA THR A 79 2.78 7.63 6.60
C THR A 79 2.07 7.72 5.26
N TYR A 80 2.65 8.43 4.33
CA TYR A 80 2.22 8.46 2.94
C TYR A 80 2.86 7.31 2.17
N ILE A 81 2.07 6.66 1.34
CA ILE A 81 2.48 5.55 0.49
C ILE A 81 2.19 5.97 -0.95
N ASP A 82 3.24 6.23 -1.72
CA ASP A 82 3.13 6.56 -3.14
C ASP A 82 2.94 5.28 -3.94
N ALA A 83 1.78 5.15 -4.57
CA ALA A 83 1.46 4.01 -5.41
C ALA A 83 1.84 4.31 -6.87
N PRO A 84 2.50 3.37 -7.56
CA PRO A 84 2.84 3.55 -8.97
C PRO A 84 1.58 3.77 -9.80
N GLY A 85 1.64 4.76 -10.69
CA GLY A 85 0.51 5.14 -11.55
C GLY A 85 0.47 4.38 -12.88
N HIS A 86 1.50 3.62 -13.23
CA HIS A 86 1.59 2.95 -14.53
C HIS A 86 0.80 1.64 -14.55
N GLU A 87 0.05 1.39 -15.64
CA GLU A 87 -0.79 0.19 -15.80
C GLU A 87 -0.04 -1.14 -15.64
N MET A 88 1.23 -1.20 -16.06
CA MET A 88 2.08 -2.38 -15.89
C MET A 88 2.42 -2.68 -14.41
N LEU A 89 2.16 -1.74 -13.51
CA LEU A 89 2.47 -1.85 -12.09
C LEU A 89 1.20 -2.05 -11.22
N MET A 90 0.10 -2.49 -11.83
CA MET A 90 -1.16 -2.78 -11.15
C MET A 90 -0.97 -3.70 -9.93
N ALA A 91 -0.12 -4.70 -10.06
CA ALA A 91 0.19 -5.63 -8.97
C ALA A 91 0.78 -4.91 -7.74
N THR A 92 1.76 -4.01 -7.98
CA THR A 92 2.39 -3.21 -6.92
C THR A 92 1.37 -2.27 -6.26
N MET A 93 0.48 -1.67 -7.06
CA MET A 93 -0.58 -0.81 -6.53
C MET A 93 -1.57 -1.60 -5.67
N LEU A 94 -1.97 -2.79 -6.09
CA LEU A 94 -2.88 -3.66 -5.31
C LEU A 94 -2.24 -4.14 -4.01
N SER A 95 -0.94 -4.44 -4.00
CA SER A 95 -0.22 -4.78 -2.76
C SER A 95 -0.10 -3.57 -1.84
N GLY A 96 0.15 -2.39 -2.39
CA GLY A 96 0.14 -1.13 -1.65
C GLY A 96 -1.21 -0.82 -1.02
N ALA A 97 -2.30 -1.09 -1.73
CA ALA A 97 -3.66 -0.88 -1.21
C ALA A 97 -3.99 -1.76 0.01
N ALA A 98 -3.23 -2.83 0.27
CA ALA A 98 -3.42 -3.67 1.46
C ALA A 98 -2.88 -3.05 2.76
N ILE A 99 -2.02 -2.04 2.63
CA ILE A 99 -1.32 -1.43 3.75
C ILE A 99 -1.75 0.02 4.04
N ILE A 100 -2.79 0.52 3.37
CA ILE A 100 -3.34 1.86 3.58
C ILE A 100 -4.67 1.81 4.35
N ASP A 101 -4.91 2.83 5.16
CA ASP A 101 -6.15 3.03 5.93
C ASP A 101 -7.11 3.99 5.21
N ALA A 102 -6.53 4.91 4.43
CA ALA A 102 -7.24 5.91 3.64
C ALA A 102 -6.47 6.24 2.36
N ALA A 103 -7.09 6.95 1.43
CA ALA A 103 -6.45 7.32 0.18
C ALA A 103 -6.72 8.78 -0.21
N ILE A 104 -5.73 9.39 -0.86
CA ILE A 104 -5.89 10.63 -1.63
C ILE A 104 -5.93 10.24 -3.10
N LEU A 105 -7.07 10.43 -3.75
CA LEU A 105 -7.24 10.22 -5.19
C LEU A 105 -7.00 11.53 -5.92
N LEU A 106 -5.89 11.61 -6.70
CA LEU A 106 -5.54 12.79 -7.47
C LEU A 106 -6.18 12.78 -8.84
N VAL A 107 -6.78 13.92 -9.20
CA VAL A 107 -7.27 14.23 -10.54
C VAL A 107 -6.73 15.59 -10.96
N ALA A 108 -5.97 15.65 -12.05
CA ALA A 108 -5.47 16.92 -12.56
C ALA A 108 -6.60 17.69 -13.26
N ALA A 109 -6.80 18.96 -12.90
CA ALA A 109 -7.89 19.80 -13.39
C ALA A 109 -7.83 20.04 -14.91
N ASN A 110 -6.62 20.09 -15.47
CA ASN A 110 -6.38 20.30 -16.90
C ASN A 110 -6.54 19.03 -17.76
N GLU A 111 -6.56 17.84 -17.13
CA GLU A 111 -6.62 16.57 -17.86
C GLU A 111 -7.87 15.76 -17.58
N GLY A 112 -8.50 15.98 -16.43
CA GLY A 112 -9.71 15.26 -16.00
C GLY A 112 -9.46 13.80 -15.61
N ILE A 113 -10.50 13.00 -15.75
CA ILE A 113 -10.50 11.60 -15.31
C ILE A 113 -9.87 10.72 -16.39
N LYS A 114 -8.78 10.06 -16.06
CA LYS A 114 -8.02 9.18 -16.95
C LYS A 114 -8.27 7.69 -16.63
N PRO A 115 -7.88 6.75 -17.51
CA PRO A 115 -8.08 5.32 -17.30
C PRO A 115 -7.54 4.83 -15.95
N GLN A 116 -6.31 5.20 -15.58
CA GLN A 116 -5.69 4.78 -14.31
C GLN A 116 -6.38 5.38 -13.09
N THR A 117 -7.00 6.57 -13.20
CA THR A 117 -7.84 7.13 -12.12
C THR A 117 -9.01 6.19 -11.81
N ARG A 118 -9.61 5.60 -12.86
CA ARG A 118 -10.69 4.61 -12.74
C ARG A 118 -10.18 3.31 -12.12
N GLU A 119 -9.05 2.81 -12.60
CA GLU A 119 -8.40 1.60 -12.08
C GLU A 119 -8.10 1.73 -10.58
N HIS A 120 -7.54 2.87 -10.16
CA HIS A 120 -7.21 3.11 -8.77
C HIS A 120 -8.45 3.19 -7.88
N LEU A 121 -9.52 3.85 -8.31
CA LEU A 121 -10.77 3.90 -7.54
C LEU A 121 -11.35 2.50 -7.35
N VAL A 122 -11.33 1.67 -8.38
CA VAL A 122 -11.84 0.29 -8.30
C VAL A 122 -10.94 -0.59 -7.43
N ALA A 123 -9.62 -0.39 -7.46
CA ALA A 123 -8.71 -1.11 -6.57
C ALA A 123 -8.93 -0.74 -5.10
N LEU A 124 -9.18 0.55 -4.79
CA LEU A 124 -9.59 0.98 -3.47
C LEU A 124 -10.90 0.32 -3.05
N GLN A 125 -11.85 0.22 -3.96
CA GLN A 125 -13.13 -0.49 -3.73
C GLN A 125 -12.92 -1.98 -3.47
N ALA A 126 -12.09 -2.66 -4.26
CA ALA A 126 -11.75 -4.07 -4.09
C ALA A 126 -11.10 -4.35 -2.72
N LYS A 127 -10.32 -3.42 -2.20
CA LYS A 127 -9.70 -3.49 -0.87
C LYS A 127 -10.54 -2.87 0.24
N ASN A 128 -11.77 -2.40 -0.06
CA ASN A 128 -12.72 -1.81 0.87
C ASN A 128 -12.16 -0.57 1.63
N ILE A 129 -11.33 0.25 0.96
CA ILE A 129 -10.80 1.49 1.49
C ILE A 129 -11.87 2.57 1.35
N LYS A 130 -12.61 2.85 2.42
CA LYS A 130 -13.76 3.77 2.44
C LYS A 130 -13.39 5.24 2.69
N ASN A 131 -12.27 5.47 3.35
CA ASN A 131 -11.81 6.81 3.70
C ASN A 131 -11.02 7.39 2.52
N ILE A 132 -11.69 8.15 1.67
CA ILE A 132 -11.11 8.72 0.46
C ILE A 132 -11.27 10.23 0.49
N ILE A 133 -10.21 10.95 0.14
CA ILE A 133 -10.19 12.38 -0.16
C ILE A 133 -9.81 12.53 -1.63
N ILE A 134 -10.53 13.36 -2.37
CA ILE A 134 -10.20 13.64 -3.77
C ILE A 134 -9.48 14.98 -3.83
N ALA A 135 -8.28 14.98 -4.37
CA ALA A 135 -7.51 16.20 -4.62
C ALA A 135 -7.60 16.56 -6.11
N GLN A 136 -8.33 17.65 -6.40
CA GLN A 136 -8.35 18.26 -7.73
C GLN A 136 -7.08 19.10 -7.85
N ASN A 137 -6.05 18.53 -8.47
CA ASN A 137 -4.71 19.14 -8.56
C ASN A 137 -4.52 19.97 -9.83
N LYS A 138 -3.45 20.75 -9.87
CA LYS A 138 -3.06 21.62 -11.00
C LYS A 138 -4.11 22.70 -11.34
N ILE A 139 -4.80 23.24 -10.31
CA ILE A 139 -5.78 24.31 -10.54
C ILE A 139 -5.12 25.60 -11.03
N ASP A 140 -3.83 25.74 -10.87
CA ASP A 140 -3.00 26.85 -11.39
C ASP A 140 -2.86 26.83 -12.92
N LEU A 141 -3.17 25.73 -13.58
CA LEU A 141 -3.06 25.55 -15.04
C LEU A 141 -4.39 25.74 -15.79
N VAL A 142 -5.47 26.08 -15.07
CA VAL A 142 -6.82 26.17 -15.66
C VAL A 142 -7.55 27.44 -15.19
N THR A 143 -8.56 27.87 -15.95
CA THR A 143 -9.45 28.95 -15.50
C THR A 143 -10.39 28.46 -14.39
N LYS A 144 -11.03 29.40 -13.71
CA LYS A 144 -12.01 29.07 -12.67
C LYS A 144 -13.19 28.26 -13.23
N GLU A 145 -13.65 28.59 -14.43
CA GLU A 145 -14.74 27.92 -15.13
C GLU A 145 -14.36 26.47 -15.46
N GLN A 146 -13.16 26.25 -16.00
CA GLN A 146 -12.61 24.92 -16.29
C GLN A 146 -12.43 24.09 -15.01
N ALA A 147 -11.97 24.70 -13.92
CA ALA A 147 -11.86 24.02 -12.63
C ALA A 147 -13.23 23.58 -12.09
N LEU A 148 -14.27 24.42 -12.22
CA LEU A 148 -15.63 24.08 -11.81
C LEU A 148 -16.23 22.98 -12.69
N GLU A 149 -16.01 23.02 -14.00
CA GLU A 149 -16.45 21.95 -14.91
C GLU A 149 -15.80 20.61 -14.54
N ASN A 150 -14.48 20.61 -14.36
CA ASN A 150 -13.77 19.41 -13.92
C ASN A 150 -14.25 18.92 -12.55
N TYR A 151 -14.57 19.80 -11.61
CA TYR A 151 -15.17 19.44 -10.32
C TYR A 151 -16.49 18.67 -10.51
N GLN A 152 -17.37 19.11 -11.41
CA GLN A 152 -18.63 18.42 -11.71
C GLN A 152 -18.35 17.05 -12.38
N GLN A 153 -17.38 16.97 -13.27
CA GLN A 153 -16.96 15.70 -13.89
C GLN A 153 -16.49 14.71 -12.82
N ILE A 154 -15.68 15.15 -11.84
CA ILE A 154 -15.24 14.32 -10.71
C ILE A 154 -16.45 13.85 -9.90
N LYS A 155 -17.37 14.74 -9.57
CA LYS A 155 -18.57 14.45 -8.80
C LYS A 155 -19.46 13.41 -9.48
N ASN A 156 -19.64 13.53 -10.79
CA ASN A 156 -20.37 12.55 -11.60
C ASN A 156 -19.66 11.20 -11.69
N PHE A 157 -18.34 11.22 -11.78
CA PHE A 157 -17.51 10.00 -11.85
C PHE A 157 -17.59 9.15 -10.59
N VAL A 158 -17.59 9.76 -9.42
CA VAL A 158 -17.61 9.02 -8.15
C VAL A 158 -19.00 8.63 -7.68
N LYS A 159 -20.05 9.09 -8.36
CA LYS A 159 -21.43 8.76 -8.03
C LYS A 159 -21.68 7.26 -8.10
N GLY A 160 -22.29 6.68 -7.05
CA GLY A 160 -22.52 5.24 -6.93
C GLY A 160 -21.26 4.41 -6.57
N THR A 161 -20.14 5.05 -6.27
CA THR A 161 -18.89 4.39 -5.83
C THR A 161 -18.65 4.58 -4.34
N ILE A 162 -17.62 3.92 -3.80
CA ILE A 162 -17.19 4.14 -2.40
C ILE A 162 -16.71 5.56 -2.11
N ALA A 163 -16.40 6.35 -3.15
CA ALA A 163 -15.93 7.74 -3.04
C ALA A 163 -17.04 8.78 -3.26
N GLU A 164 -18.32 8.38 -3.35
CA GLU A 164 -19.44 9.29 -3.64
C GLU A 164 -19.52 10.49 -2.67
N ASN A 165 -19.25 10.24 -1.38
CA ASN A 165 -19.28 11.26 -0.35
C ASN A 165 -17.88 11.81 0.02
N ALA A 166 -16.86 11.48 -0.79
CA ALA A 166 -15.51 11.96 -0.53
C ALA A 166 -15.41 13.48 -0.73
N PRO A 167 -14.76 14.22 0.17
CA PRO A 167 -14.50 15.63 -0.04
C PRO A 167 -13.60 15.84 -1.26
N ILE A 168 -13.93 16.81 -2.10
CA ILE A 168 -13.14 17.21 -3.26
C ILE A 168 -12.46 18.53 -2.93
N ILE A 169 -11.14 18.55 -2.90
CA ILE A 169 -10.33 19.71 -2.50
C ILE A 169 -9.54 20.19 -3.71
N PRO A 170 -9.80 21.40 -4.21
CA PRO A 170 -9.01 22.00 -5.28
C PRO A 170 -7.66 22.46 -4.71
N ILE A 171 -6.55 21.97 -5.28
CA ILE A 171 -5.17 22.26 -4.87
C ILE A 171 -4.26 22.58 -6.05
N SER A 172 -3.15 23.26 -5.77
CA SER A 172 -1.96 23.19 -6.60
C SER A 172 -0.82 22.65 -5.74
N ALA A 173 -0.43 21.40 -5.98
CA ALA A 173 0.70 20.80 -5.28
C ALA A 173 2.00 21.54 -5.58
N GLN A 174 2.18 21.98 -6.85
CA GLN A 174 3.39 22.72 -7.26
C GLN A 174 3.52 24.08 -6.56
N GLN A 175 2.40 24.81 -6.41
CA GLN A 175 2.37 26.16 -5.83
C GLN A 175 2.04 26.14 -4.32
N GLY A 176 1.78 25.00 -3.72
CA GLY A 176 1.41 24.88 -2.32
C GLY A 176 0.02 25.43 -1.97
N VAL A 177 -0.85 25.64 -2.98
CA VAL A 177 -2.18 26.23 -2.77
C VAL A 177 -3.13 25.22 -2.14
N ASN A 178 -3.88 25.64 -1.11
CA ASN A 178 -4.90 24.87 -0.38
C ASN A 178 -4.38 23.59 0.33
N LEU A 179 -3.07 23.41 0.49
CA LEU A 179 -2.53 22.23 1.18
C LEU A 179 -2.95 22.20 2.67
N ASN A 180 -3.12 23.36 3.32
CA ASN A 180 -3.65 23.46 4.68
C ASN A 180 -5.05 22.86 4.81
N LYS A 181 -5.91 23.03 3.78
CA LYS A 181 -7.26 22.43 3.75
C LYS A 181 -7.20 20.92 3.55
N LEU A 182 -6.26 20.45 2.73
CA LEU A 182 -6.02 19.01 2.59
C LEU A 182 -5.53 18.39 3.91
N LEU A 183 -4.61 19.05 4.62
CA LEU A 183 -4.13 18.62 5.94
C LEU A 183 -5.25 18.61 6.98
N GLU A 184 -6.15 19.59 6.96
CA GLU A 184 -7.33 19.64 7.82
C GLU A 184 -8.22 18.41 7.60
N GLU A 185 -8.55 18.08 6.32
CA GLU A 185 -9.36 16.90 6.01
C GLU A 185 -8.66 15.59 6.38
N LEU A 186 -7.34 15.51 6.20
CA LEU A 186 -6.56 14.35 6.66
C LEU A 186 -6.64 14.17 8.18
N CYS A 187 -6.72 15.25 8.96
CA CYS A 187 -6.89 15.18 10.40
C CYS A 187 -8.31 14.75 10.84
N LYS A 188 -9.32 14.90 9.99
CA LYS A 188 -10.70 14.46 10.27
C LYS A 188 -10.93 12.96 9.99
N LEU A 189 -10.02 12.31 9.27
CA LEU A 189 -10.16 10.88 8.94
C LEU A 189 -10.24 10.04 10.22
N PRO A 190 -11.16 9.06 10.28
CA PRO A 190 -11.27 8.19 11.45
C PRO A 190 -10.04 7.29 11.56
N ILE A 191 -9.56 7.10 12.79
CA ILE A 191 -8.49 6.15 13.10
C ILE A 191 -9.10 4.80 13.43
N LYS A 192 -8.62 3.76 12.79
CA LYS A 192 -9.01 2.39 13.08
C LYS A 192 -8.56 2.02 14.50
N LYS A 193 -9.50 1.71 15.36
CA LYS A 193 -9.16 1.14 16.67
C LYS A 193 -8.66 -0.29 16.46
N VAL A 194 -7.45 -0.56 16.87
CA VAL A 194 -6.83 -1.88 16.80
C VAL A 194 -6.52 -2.36 18.21
N ASN A 195 -6.81 -3.62 18.47
CA ASN A 195 -6.51 -4.23 19.76
C ASN A 195 -5.00 -4.56 19.80
N LYS A 196 -4.31 -3.94 20.74
CA LYS A 196 -2.87 -4.15 20.95
C LYS A 196 -2.54 -5.51 21.58
N ASN A 197 -3.53 -6.16 22.18
CA ASN A 197 -3.37 -7.44 22.86
C ASN A 197 -3.59 -8.66 21.94
N ASP A 198 -3.99 -8.42 20.69
CA ASP A 198 -4.10 -9.49 19.71
C ASP A 198 -2.69 -9.98 19.31
N GLU A 199 -2.61 -11.21 18.79
CA GLU A 199 -1.34 -11.71 18.21
C GLU A 199 -0.86 -10.76 17.11
N PRO A 200 0.43 -10.40 17.08
CA PRO A 200 0.94 -9.46 16.09
C PRO A 200 0.84 -10.03 14.67
N ILE A 201 0.36 -9.22 13.75
CA ILE A 201 0.38 -9.52 12.30
C ILE A 201 1.11 -8.39 11.61
N PHE A 202 2.35 -8.65 11.21
CA PHE A 202 3.18 -7.70 10.47
C PHE A 202 3.22 -8.09 8.99
N LEU A 203 2.68 -7.23 8.13
CA LEU A 203 2.69 -7.42 6.68
C LEU A 203 3.99 -6.88 6.10
N ILE A 204 4.79 -7.74 5.50
CA ILE A 204 6.08 -7.38 4.92
C ILE A 204 5.85 -6.86 3.49
N ALA A 205 6.01 -5.57 3.29
CA ALA A 205 5.92 -4.93 1.98
C ALA A 205 7.29 -4.86 1.27
N ARG A 206 8.36 -4.76 2.05
CA ARG A 206 9.75 -4.65 1.58
C ARG A 206 10.66 -5.47 2.48
N SER A 207 11.79 -5.92 1.92
CA SER A 207 12.92 -6.41 2.72
C SER A 207 14.24 -6.01 2.08
N PHE A 208 15.26 -5.69 2.88
CA PHE A 208 16.51 -5.19 2.37
C PHE A 208 17.69 -5.42 3.31
N ASP A 209 18.86 -5.41 2.72
CA ASP A 209 20.14 -5.37 3.38
C ASP A 209 20.62 -3.91 3.42
N ILE A 210 20.90 -3.38 4.62
CA ILE A 210 21.36 -2.00 4.82
C ILE A 210 22.88 -1.88 4.90
N ASN A 211 23.60 -3.00 4.85
CA ASN A 211 25.05 -3.01 4.95
C ASN A 211 25.69 -2.46 3.68
N LYS A 212 26.70 -1.63 3.86
CA LYS A 212 27.51 -1.12 2.74
C LYS A 212 28.59 -2.12 2.38
N PRO A 213 29.00 -2.20 1.11
CA PRO A 213 30.16 -2.97 0.72
C PRO A 213 31.40 -2.58 1.54
N GLY A 214 32.10 -3.56 2.12
CA GLY A 214 33.27 -3.33 2.96
C GLY A 214 33.00 -3.13 4.45
N THR A 215 31.72 -3.20 4.92
CA THR A 215 31.40 -3.19 6.34
C THR A 215 32.06 -4.38 7.03
N LYS A 216 32.71 -4.18 8.18
CA LYS A 216 33.34 -5.23 8.97
C LYS A 216 32.27 -6.19 9.51
N ILE A 217 32.66 -7.47 9.67
CA ILE A 217 31.72 -8.51 10.15
C ILE A 217 31.12 -8.16 11.52
N SER A 218 31.89 -7.54 12.41
CA SER A 218 31.44 -7.11 13.73
C SER A 218 30.48 -5.90 13.74
N GLU A 219 30.35 -5.23 12.60
CA GLU A 219 29.53 -4.04 12.42
C GLU A 219 28.33 -4.33 11.47
N LEU A 220 28.15 -5.58 11.05
CA LEU A 220 27.06 -5.96 10.17
C LEU A 220 25.72 -5.89 10.91
N HIS A 221 24.79 -5.22 10.26
CA HIS A 221 23.39 -5.23 10.61
C HIS A 221 22.71 -6.47 10.06
N GLY A 222 21.76 -7.00 10.79
CA GLY A 222 20.92 -8.08 10.29
C GLY A 222 19.92 -7.64 9.22
N GLY A 223 19.17 -8.58 8.68
CA GLY A 223 18.20 -8.30 7.65
C GLY A 223 17.06 -7.40 8.14
N VAL A 224 16.63 -6.45 7.32
CA VAL A 224 15.58 -5.49 7.66
C VAL A 224 14.28 -5.80 6.92
N LEU A 225 13.16 -5.77 7.66
CA LEU A 225 11.80 -5.95 7.17
C LEU A 225 11.07 -4.61 7.22
N GLY A 226 10.59 -4.14 6.08
CA GLY A 226 9.76 -2.94 5.95
C GLY A 226 8.30 -3.28 5.74
N GLY A 227 7.39 -2.65 6.48
CA GLY A 227 5.98 -2.97 6.34
C GLY A 227 5.09 -2.25 7.33
N ILE A 228 3.95 -2.85 7.61
CA ILE A 228 2.99 -2.35 8.60
C ILE A 228 2.58 -3.43 9.59
N LEU A 229 2.34 -3.03 10.82
CA LEU A 229 1.67 -3.87 11.82
C LEU A 229 0.15 -3.70 11.69
N LYS A 230 -0.54 -4.78 11.29
CA LYS A 230 -1.99 -4.80 11.06
C LYS A 230 -2.76 -4.88 12.38
N GLN A 231 -2.20 -5.62 13.35
CA GLN A 231 -2.76 -5.82 14.71
C GLN A 231 -1.66 -6.24 15.69
N GLY A 232 -1.97 -6.24 16.98
CA GLY A 232 -1.08 -6.66 18.06
C GLY A 232 0.00 -5.63 18.38
N SER A 233 1.08 -6.07 19.02
CA SER A 233 2.29 -5.26 19.27
C SER A 233 3.54 -6.09 19.09
N LEU A 234 4.66 -5.44 18.73
CA LEU A 234 5.99 -6.03 18.61
C LEU A 234 6.98 -5.21 19.42
N LYS A 235 7.90 -5.89 20.12
CA LYS A 235 8.93 -5.26 20.95
C LYS A 235 10.33 -5.70 20.53
N ILE A 236 11.31 -4.89 20.82
CA ILE A 236 12.72 -5.28 20.71
C ILE A 236 12.95 -6.49 21.60
N GLY A 237 13.59 -7.53 21.05
CA GLY A 237 13.85 -8.80 21.70
C GLY A 237 12.80 -9.89 21.46
N ASP A 238 11.63 -9.55 20.89
CA ASP A 238 10.63 -10.55 20.52
C ASP A 238 11.16 -11.48 19.42
N THR A 239 10.80 -12.76 19.52
CA THR A 239 11.03 -13.75 18.46
C THR A 239 9.84 -13.78 17.53
N ILE A 240 10.08 -13.57 16.24
CA ILE A 240 9.07 -13.60 15.20
C ILE A 240 9.29 -14.76 14.23
N GLU A 241 8.19 -15.37 13.78
CA GLU A 241 8.14 -16.32 12.67
C GLU A 241 7.68 -15.60 11.40
N ILE A 242 8.38 -15.82 10.29
CA ILE A 242 8.11 -15.24 8.99
C ILE A 242 7.66 -16.36 8.04
N LYS A 243 6.45 -16.28 7.52
CA LYS A 243 5.91 -17.19 6.50
C LYS A 243 5.53 -16.42 5.22
N PRO A 244 5.64 -17.02 4.03
CA PRO A 244 6.10 -18.37 3.74
C PRO A 244 7.61 -18.57 3.96
N GLY A 245 8.36 -17.49 4.28
CA GLY A 245 9.79 -17.54 4.55
C GLY A 245 10.63 -17.50 3.27
N TYR A 246 11.80 -18.13 3.30
CA TYR A 246 12.68 -18.13 2.14
C TYR A 246 12.37 -19.28 1.18
N SER A 247 12.58 -19.04 -0.11
CA SER A 247 12.42 -20.05 -1.15
C SER A 247 13.75 -20.73 -1.48
N GLN A 248 13.73 -22.04 -1.57
CA GLN A 248 14.85 -22.85 -2.01
C GLN A 248 14.45 -23.66 -3.23
N LYS A 249 15.23 -23.60 -4.31
CA LYS A 249 15.00 -24.44 -5.50
C LYS A 249 15.46 -25.87 -5.23
N LYS A 250 14.53 -26.84 -5.25
CA LYS A 250 14.80 -28.27 -5.18
C LYS A 250 14.16 -28.96 -6.36
N HIS A 251 14.92 -29.73 -7.16
CA HIS A 251 14.41 -30.55 -8.27
C HIS A 251 13.42 -29.80 -9.20
N ASN A 252 13.74 -28.58 -9.62
CA ASN A 252 12.92 -27.68 -10.42
C ASN A 252 11.67 -27.06 -9.72
N GLU A 253 11.43 -27.34 -8.45
CA GLU A 253 10.36 -26.73 -7.67
C GLU A 253 10.92 -25.77 -6.63
N PHE A 254 10.14 -24.75 -6.28
CA PHE A 254 10.46 -23.85 -5.18
C PHE A 254 9.79 -24.37 -3.91
N VAL A 255 10.62 -24.73 -2.92
CA VAL A 255 10.15 -25.10 -1.58
C VAL A 255 10.33 -23.89 -0.66
N TYR A 256 9.28 -23.51 0.04
CA TYR A 256 9.27 -22.40 0.98
C TYR A 256 9.44 -22.94 2.41
N LYS A 257 10.26 -22.26 3.19
CA LYS A 257 10.52 -22.63 4.58
C LYS A 257 10.30 -21.41 5.47
N PRO A 258 9.46 -21.52 6.51
CA PRO A 258 9.40 -20.51 7.55
C PRO A 258 10.78 -20.23 8.15
N ILE A 259 10.99 -19.01 8.55
CA ILE A 259 12.19 -18.58 9.28
C ILE A 259 11.78 -17.86 10.54
N THR A 260 12.55 -18.10 11.61
CA THR A 260 12.40 -17.40 12.88
C THR A 260 13.59 -16.48 13.09
N SER A 261 13.35 -15.34 13.72
CA SER A 261 14.40 -14.39 14.07
C SER A 261 14.00 -13.52 15.24
N LYS A 262 14.99 -12.96 15.92
CA LYS A 262 14.80 -11.95 16.95
C LYS A 262 14.78 -10.55 16.37
N ILE A 263 13.95 -9.69 16.94
CA ILE A 263 13.92 -8.26 16.65
C ILE A 263 15.05 -7.57 17.41
N THR A 264 15.95 -6.89 16.70
CA THR A 264 17.07 -6.15 17.28
C THR A 264 16.77 -4.66 17.42
N SER A 265 16.05 -4.08 16.46
CA SER A 265 15.60 -2.68 16.54
C SER A 265 14.30 -2.48 15.76
N ILE A 266 13.54 -1.43 16.13
CA ILE A 266 12.30 -1.05 15.46
C ILE A 266 12.33 0.44 15.19
N TYR A 267 12.09 0.82 13.94
CA TYR A 267 11.99 2.21 13.52
C TYR A 267 10.60 2.54 13.00
N LYS A 268 10.05 3.67 13.41
CA LYS A 268 8.86 4.28 12.84
C LYS A 268 9.30 5.58 12.15
N GLY A 269 9.34 5.54 10.82
CA GLY A 269 10.05 6.56 10.06
C GLY A 269 11.56 6.57 10.39
N ILE A 270 12.04 7.68 10.96
CA ILE A 270 13.44 7.82 11.39
C ILE A 270 13.61 7.69 12.92
N ILE A 271 12.55 7.42 13.64
CA ILE A 271 12.54 7.38 15.11
C ILE A 271 12.56 5.93 15.58
N GLU A 272 13.57 5.60 16.36
CA GLU A 272 13.64 4.29 17.03
C GLU A 272 12.62 4.22 18.15
N VAL A 273 11.90 3.09 18.22
CA VAL A 273 10.87 2.81 19.23
C VAL A 273 11.13 1.46 19.88
N LYS A 274 10.86 1.36 21.17
CA LYS A 274 11.02 0.10 21.91
C LYS A 274 9.89 -0.90 21.63
N GLU A 275 8.73 -0.38 21.31
CA GLU A 275 7.52 -1.13 21.02
C GLU A 275 6.79 -0.50 19.85
N ALA A 276 6.38 -1.30 18.88
CA ALA A 276 5.55 -0.91 17.77
C ALA A 276 4.11 -1.35 18.01
N THR A 277 3.18 -0.46 17.65
CA THR A 277 1.74 -0.69 17.61
C THR A 277 1.21 -0.36 16.22
N PRO A 278 0.04 -0.87 15.82
CA PRO A 278 -0.54 -0.58 14.52
C PRO A 278 -0.60 0.90 14.19
N GLY A 279 -0.40 1.18 12.89
CA GLY A 279 -0.36 2.53 12.33
C GLY A 279 1.07 3.02 12.05
N GLY A 280 1.23 3.57 10.86
CA GLY A 280 2.52 3.99 10.32
C GLY A 280 3.34 2.84 9.72
N SER A 281 4.29 3.19 8.85
CA SER A 281 5.26 2.23 8.34
C SER A 281 6.33 1.96 9.40
N LEU A 282 6.76 0.71 9.44
CA LEU A 282 7.80 0.24 10.35
C LEU A 282 8.96 -0.36 9.56
N ALA A 283 10.16 -0.14 10.04
CA ALA A 283 11.34 -0.91 9.67
C ALA A 283 11.79 -1.71 10.89
N ILE A 284 11.80 -3.03 10.76
CA ILE A 284 12.18 -3.97 11.81
C ILE A 284 13.49 -4.60 11.41
N GLU A 285 14.55 -4.32 12.16
CA GLU A 285 15.83 -4.98 12.04
C GLU A 285 15.80 -6.29 12.85
N THR A 286 16.39 -7.34 12.30
CA THR A 286 16.35 -8.68 12.85
C THR A 286 17.74 -9.28 12.92
N GLU A 287 17.89 -10.45 13.55
CA GLU A 287 19.13 -11.26 13.54
C GLU A 287 19.28 -12.11 12.26
N LEU A 288 18.40 -11.93 11.24
CA LEU A 288 18.50 -12.67 9.98
C LEU A 288 19.79 -12.34 9.25
N ASP A 289 20.35 -13.34 8.58
CA ASP A 289 21.40 -13.10 7.60
C ASP A 289 20.87 -12.09 6.55
N PRO A 290 21.61 -10.97 6.30
CA PRO A 290 21.18 -9.93 5.37
C PRO A 290 20.89 -10.46 3.95
N SER A 291 21.54 -11.55 3.54
CA SER A 291 21.30 -12.18 2.23
C SER A 291 19.87 -12.68 2.05
N LEU A 292 19.18 -13.05 3.14
CA LEU A 292 17.79 -13.51 3.12
C LEU A 292 16.77 -12.37 2.87
N THR A 293 17.17 -11.13 3.14
CA THR A 293 16.28 -9.95 2.98
C THR A 293 16.62 -9.11 1.76
N LYS A 294 17.73 -9.43 1.06
CA LYS A 294 18.22 -8.69 -0.09
C LYS A 294 17.21 -8.71 -1.23
N ALA A 295 17.10 -7.58 -1.93
CA ALA A 295 16.29 -7.43 -3.13
C ALA A 295 14.80 -7.79 -2.94
N ASP A 296 14.22 -7.46 -1.79
CA ASP A 296 12.81 -7.73 -1.44
C ASP A 296 12.47 -9.24 -1.36
N ALA A 297 13.43 -10.10 -1.05
CA ALA A 297 13.23 -11.57 -1.06
C ALA A 297 12.13 -12.07 -0.10
N LEU A 298 11.82 -11.33 0.98
CA LEU A 298 10.76 -11.64 1.93
C LEU A 298 9.50 -10.77 1.74
N SER A 299 9.45 -9.95 0.69
CA SER A 299 8.26 -9.14 0.37
C SER A 299 7.06 -10.04 0.09
N GLY A 300 5.89 -9.65 0.59
CA GLY A 300 4.67 -10.45 0.51
C GLY A 300 4.52 -11.46 1.64
N GLY A 301 5.55 -11.63 2.48
CA GLY A 301 5.49 -12.44 3.68
C GLY A 301 4.72 -11.78 4.81
N ILE A 302 4.43 -12.58 5.84
CA ILE A 302 3.79 -12.15 7.08
C ILE A 302 4.68 -12.60 8.24
N ALA A 303 4.89 -11.70 9.22
CA ALA A 303 5.56 -12.04 10.46
C ALA A 303 4.58 -11.96 11.65
N SER A 304 4.74 -12.87 12.60
CA SER A 304 3.95 -12.95 13.84
C SER A 304 4.78 -13.60 14.94
N SER A 305 4.22 -13.75 16.14
CA SER A 305 4.80 -14.59 17.16
C SER A 305 4.95 -16.03 16.65
N GLU A 306 5.99 -16.72 17.09
CA GLU A 306 6.30 -18.09 16.64
C GLU A 306 5.11 -19.03 16.85
N GLY A 307 4.78 -19.84 15.83
CA GLY A 307 3.68 -20.81 15.83
C GLY A 307 2.28 -20.22 15.80
N LYS A 308 2.11 -18.91 15.58
CA LYS A 308 0.79 -18.24 15.58
C LYS A 308 0.23 -17.99 14.18
N LEU A 309 1.05 -18.08 13.14
CA LEU A 309 0.59 -17.95 11.77
C LEU A 309 -0.06 -19.25 11.27
N PRO A 310 -1.11 -19.14 10.42
CA PRO A 310 -1.66 -20.28 9.70
C PRO A 310 -0.61 -21.05 8.90
N GLU A 311 -0.95 -22.26 8.50
CA GLU A 311 -0.10 -23.06 7.62
C GLU A 311 0.03 -22.41 6.24
N ILE A 312 1.20 -22.62 5.64
CA ILE A 312 1.47 -22.19 4.27
C ILE A 312 0.65 -23.03 3.33
N THR A 313 -0.08 -22.41 2.39
CA THR A 313 -0.88 -23.14 1.40
C THR A 313 -0.56 -22.71 -0.03
N SER A 314 -0.52 -23.67 -0.93
CA SER A 314 -0.48 -23.48 -2.37
C SER A 314 -1.86 -23.61 -3.04
N THR A 315 -2.93 -23.83 -2.25
CA THR A 315 -4.31 -23.87 -2.74
C THR A 315 -5.16 -22.89 -1.97
N ILE A 316 -6.11 -22.25 -2.63
CA ILE A 316 -6.98 -21.25 -2.01
C ILE A 316 -8.41 -21.39 -2.50
N ASN A 317 -9.37 -21.22 -1.59
CA ASN A 317 -10.79 -21.10 -1.87
C ASN A 317 -11.22 -19.65 -1.66
N LEU A 318 -11.83 -19.08 -2.69
CA LEU A 318 -12.26 -17.68 -2.72
C LEU A 318 -13.75 -17.59 -2.96
N LYS A 319 -14.43 -16.79 -2.16
CA LYS A 319 -15.71 -16.22 -2.56
C LYS A 319 -15.43 -15.00 -3.42
N TYR A 320 -15.87 -15.00 -4.69
CA TYR A 320 -15.45 -13.96 -5.64
C TYR A 320 -16.62 -13.23 -6.30
N LYS A 321 -16.32 -12.04 -6.79
CA LYS A 321 -17.22 -11.22 -7.60
C LYS A 321 -16.44 -10.57 -8.73
N LEU A 322 -16.89 -10.78 -9.97
CA LEU A 322 -16.31 -10.12 -11.14
C LEU A 322 -17.00 -8.78 -11.41
N PHE A 323 -16.25 -7.86 -12.01
CA PHE A 323 -16.79 -6.64 -12.58
C PHE A 323 -17.47 -6.94 -13.92
N PRO A 324 -18.45 -6.15 -14.35
CA PRO A 324 -19.08 -6.34 -15.67
C PRO A 324 -18.09 -6.14 -16.83
N LYS A 325 -17.10 -5.26 -16.62
CA LYS A 325 -16.09 -4.89 -17.63
C LYS A 325 -14.72 -4.80 -16.99
N ALA A 326 -13.67 -5.12 -17.74
CA ALA A 326 -12.29 -4.91 -17.31
C ALA A 326 -12.05 -3.41 -17.11
N ILE A 327 -11.39 -3.08 -16.00
CA ILE A 327 -11.15 -1.69 -15.62
C ILE A 327 -9.86 -1.21 -16.28
N GLY A 328 -9.85 0.05 -16.74
CA GLY A 328 -8.67 0.71 -17.33
C GLY A 328 -8.48 0.45 -18.82
N ASP A 329 -9.42 -0.17 -19.49
CA ASP A 329 -9.41 -0.29 -20.94
C ASP A 329 -10.41 0.68 -21.58
N ASN A 330 -9.93 1.47 -22.56
CA ASN A 330 -10.76 2.34 -23.38
C ASN A 330 -11.74 1.55 -24.28
N ASN A 331 -11.47 0.27 -24.53
CA ASN A 331 -12.25 -0.59 -25.41
C ASN A 331 -13.43 -1.29 -24.71
N ASN A 332 -13.69 -0.99 -23.43
CA ASN A 332 -14.81 -1.59 -22.67
C ASN A 332 -14.85 -3.12 -22.73
N LEU A 333 -13.69 -3.79 -22.61
CA LEU A 333 -13.60 -5.25 -22.66
C LEU A 333 -14.56 -5.89 -21.64
N GLU A 334 -15.55 -6.62 -22.15
CA GLU A 334 -16.45 -7.41 -21.32
C GLU A 334 -15.69 -8.59 -20.67
N ILE A 335 -15.90 -8.76 -19.38
CA ILE A 335 -15.29 -9.89 -18.65
C ILE A 335 -16.16 -11.12 -18.89
N LYS A 336 -15.62 -12.06 -19.68
CA LYS A 336 -16.23 -13.38 -19.84
C LYS A 336 -16.17 -14.16 -18.53
N PRO A 337 -17.13 -15.09 -18.29
CA PRO A 337 -17.04 -16.01 -17.17
C PRO A 337 -15.68 -16.71 -17.14
N LEU A 338 -15.15 -16.94 -15.94
CA LEU A 338 -13.88 -17.65 -15.77
C LEU A 338 -14.00 -19.09 -16.24
N ALA A 339 -12.89 -19.64 -16.74
CA ALA A 339 -12.80 -21.03 -17.18
C ALA A 339 -11.81 -21.81 -16.30
N GLN A 340 -12.03 -23.12 -16.15
CA GLN A 340 -11.06 -24.01 -15.52
C GLN A 340 -9.76 -24.01 -16.30
N GLY A 341 -8.61 -24.04 -15.61
CA GLY A 341 -7.28 -23.95 -16.22
C GLY A 341 -6.81 -22.53 -16.49
N GLU A 342 -7.66 -21.53 -16.31
CA GLU A 342 -7.30 -20.12 -16.55
C GLU A 342 -6.30 -19.60 -15.53
N LEU A 343 -5.34 -18.76 -15.98
CA LEU A 343 -4.33 -18.15 -15.13
C LEU A 343 -4.80 -16.76 -14.70
N LEU A 344 -4.85 -16.54 -13.40
CA LEU A 344 -5.21 -15.27 -12.79
C LEU A 344 -4.09 -14.81 -11.86
N MET A 345 -3.86 -13.51 -11.80
CA MET A 345 -3.00 -12.89 -10.80
C MET A 345 -3.84 -12.50 -9.60
N LEU A 346 -3.39 -12.88 -8.42
CA LEU A 346 -4.02 -12.56 -7.14
C LEU A 346 -3.13 -11.64 -6.32
N SER A 347 -3.73 -10.59 -5.76
CA SER A 347 -3.10 -9.74 -4.75
C SER A 347 -3.73 -10.03 -3.39
N ILE A 348 -2.94 -10.66 -2.50
CA ILE A 348 -3.37 -11.13 -1.18
C ILE A 348 -2.49 -10.45 -0.14
N ASN A 349 -3.03 -9.52 0.65
CA ASN A 349 -2.22 -8.62 1.48
C ASN A 349 -1.11 -7.97 0.64
N THR A 350 0.14 -8.05 1.07
CA THR A 350 1.32 -7.57 0.32
C THR A 350 1.85 -8.59 -0.69
N SER A 351 1.33 -9.82 -0.70
CA SER A 351 1.76 -10.87 -1.62
C SER A 351 1.07 -10.77 -2.98
N ILE A 352 1.83 -11.04 -4.03
CA ILE A 352 1.32 -11.17 -5.40
C ILE A 352 1.70 -12.55 -5.90
N THR A 353 0.71 -13.31 -6.34
CA THR A 353 0.91 -14.66 -6.89
C THR A 353 0.07 -14.86 -8.14
N VAL A 354 0.48 -15.78 -8.98
CA VAL A 354 -0.34 -16.28 -10.10
C VAL A 354 -0.89 -17.64 -9.71
N GLY A 355 -2.18 -17.79 -9.88
CA GLY A 355 -2.86 -19.06 -9.64
C GLY A 355 -3.58 -19.56 -10.88
N GLN A 356 -3.68 -20.89 -10.99
CA GLN A 356 -4.48 -21.56 -12.00
C GLN A 356 -5.82 -21.96 -11.39
N VAL A 357 -6.90 -21.68 -12.09
CA VAL A 357 -8.26 -22.05 -11.68
C VAL A 357 -8.41 -23.57 -11.74
N SER A 358 -8.62 -24.20 -10.58
CA SER A 358 -8.81 -25.65 -10.45
C SER A 358 -10.29 -26.03 -10.54
N LYS A 359 -11.15 -25.25 -9.85
CA LYS A 359 -12.59 -25.50 -9.81
C LYS A 359 -13.37 -24.21 -9.71
N ILE A 360 -14.53 -24.17 -10.35
CA ILE A 360 -15.44 -23.01 -10.30
C ILE A 360 -16.81 -23.51 -9.85
N SER A 361 -17.38 -22.85 -8.88
CA SER A 361 -18.79 -22.94 -8.52
C SER A 361 -19.40 -21.52 -8.57
N LYS A 362 -20.71 -21.41 -8.43
CA LYS A 362 -21.45 -20.16 -8.68
C LYS A 362 -20.77 -18.89 -8.12
N ASP A 363 -20.31 -18.93 -6.87
CA ASP A 363 -19.71 -17.80 -6.18
C ASP A 363 -18.30 -18.12 -5.61
N ASN A 364 -17.81 -19.36 -5.80
CA ASN A 364 -16.57 -19.86 -5.24
C ASN A 364 -15.59 -20.29 -6.31
N LEU A 365 -14.35 -19.96 -6.10
CA LEU A 365 -13.22 -20.20 -6.99
C LEU A 365 -12.11 -20.91 -6.21
N GLU A 366 -11.77 -22.15 -6.62
CA GLU A 366 -10.61 -22.87 -6.10
C GLU A 366 -9.44 -22.67 -7.05
N MET A 367 -8.27 -22.34 -6.52
CA MET A 367 -7.08 -22.07 -7.31
C MET A 367 -5.84 -22.73 -6.73
N SER A 368 -4.97 -23.21 -7.62
CA SER A 368 -3.61 -23.64 -7.30
C SER A 368 -2.64 -22.48 -7.55
N LEU A 369 -1.83 -22.12 -6.55
CA LEU A 369 -0.96 -20.95 -6.54
C LEU A 369 0.48 -21.32 -6.88
N LYS A 370 1.14 -20.49 -7.70
CA LYS A 370 2.56 -20.64 -8.03
C LYS A 370 3.47 -20.26 -6.85
N ILE A 371 3.13 -19.20 -6.14
CA ILE A 371 3.79 -18.78 -4.89
C ILE A 371 2.79 -19.05 -3.77
N PRO A 372 3.13 -19.90 -2.79
CA PRO A 372 2.24 -20.19 -1.68
C PRO A 372 2.06 -18.94 -0.79
N ILE A 373 0.96 -18.94 -0.08
CA ILE A 373 0.57 -17.84 0.80
C ILE A 373 0.30 -18.32 2.23
N VAL A 374 0.18 -17.37 3.13
CA VAL A 374 -0.39 -17.55 4.47
C VAL A 374 -1.79 -16.95 4.45
N PRO A 375 -2.85 -17.77 4.47
CA PRO A 375 -4.21 -17.29 4.39
C PRO A 375 -4.64 -16.68 5.74
N LEU A 376 -4.95 -15.40 5.76
CA LEU A 376 -5.64 -14.79 6.89
C LEU A 376 -7.13 -14.71 6.58
N LYS A 377 -7.94 -15.07 7.56
CA LYS A 377 -9.40 -15.03 7.41
C LYS A 377 -9.89 -13.63 7.05
N ASP A 378 -10.87 -13.56 6.15
CA ASP A 378 -11.48 -12.32 5.66
C ASP A 378 -10.55 -11.39 4.85
N ASP A 379 -9.36 -11.86 4.47
CA ASP A 379 -8.48 -11.07 3.61
C ASP A 379 -9.14 -10.77 2.26
N SER A 380 -9.09 -9.50 1.89
CA SER A 380 -9.59 -9.03 0.60
C SER A 380 -8.56 -9.27 -0.50
N ILE A 381 -8.98 -9.92 -1.56
CA ILE A 381 -8.15 -10.34 -2.69
C ILE A 381 -8.53 -9.56 -3.93
N GLY A 382 -7.56 -8.95 -4.60
CA GLY A 382 -7.74 -8.43 -5.95
C GLY A 382 -7.48 -9.55 -6.97
N ILE A 383 -8.36 -9.68 -7.96
CA ILE A 383 -8.27 -10.67 -9.04
C ILE A 383 -8.00 -9.94 -10.35
N ALA A 384 -6.88 -10.25 -11.00
CA ALA A 384 -6.53 -9.68 -12.28
C ALA A 384 -6.29 -10.78 -13.33
N LYS A 385 -6.62 -10.46 -14.58
CA LYS A 385 -6.44 -11.34 -15.76
C LYS A 385 -5.56 -10.64 -16.77
N ASN A 386 -4.77 -11.43 -17.50
CA ASN A 386 -3.92 -10.93 -18.56
C ASN A 386 -4.73 -10.78 -19.86
N PHE A 387 -4.68 -9.57 -20.43
CA PHE A 387 -5.23 -9.26 -21.75
C PHE A 387 -4.08 -8.73 -22.62
N ASN A 388 -3.67 -9.50 -23.60
CA ASN A 388 -2.61 -9.10 -24.56
C ASN A 388 -1.31 -8.60 -23.90
N GLY A 389 -0.87 -9.25 -22.82
CA GLY A 389 0.36 -8.87 -22.10
C GLY A 389 0.14 -7.89 -20.94
N HIS A 390 -1.05 -7.33 -20.77
CA HIS A 390 -1.40 -6.38 -19.72
C HIS A 390 -2.32 -7.01 -18.67
N TRP A 391 -1.94 -6.95 -17.40
CA TRP A 391 -2.77 -7.38 -16.28
C TRP A 391 -3.83 -6.33 -15.97
N ARG A 392 -5.11 -6.71 -16.02
CA ARG A 392 -6.25 -5.83 -15.72
C ARG A 392 -7.04 -6.40 -14.56
N LEU A 393 -7.46 -5.53 -13.64
CA LEU A 393 -8.32 -5.92 -12.53
C LEU A 393 -9.70 -6.31 -13.08
N ILE A 394 -10.12 -7.54 -12.80
CA ILE A 394 -11.39 -8.10 -13.26
C ILE A 394 -12.38 -8.37 -12.14
N GLY A 395 -11.95 -8.34 -10.89
CA GLY A 395 -12.81 -8.63 -9.76
C GLY A 395 -12.07 -8.62 -8.44
N PHE A 396 -12.78 -9.02 -7.42
CA PHE A 396 -12.25 -9.17 -6.06
C PHE A 396 -12.87 -10.38 -5.38
N GLY A 397 -12.25 -10.82 -4.29
CA GLY A 397 -12.73 -11.94 -3.50
C GLY A 397 -12.32 -11.83 -2.03
N LYS A 398 -12.78 -12.81 -1.26
CA LYS A 398 -12.36 -13.03 0.12
C LYS A 398 -11.99 -14.50 0.32
N ILE A 399 -11.02 -14.75 1.18
CA ILE A 399 -10.65 -16.10 1.62
C ILE A 399 -11.78 -16.65 2.51
N GLU A 400 -12.19 -17.89 2.24
CA GLU A 400 -13.15 -18.63 3.06
C GLU A 400 -12.48 -19.35 4.24
#